data_d9b596b6fb04abe417622eb8b16b9fd5
#
_entry.id   d9b596b6fb04abe417622eb8b16b9fd5
#
_cell.length_a   1.000
_cell.length_b   1.000
_cell.length_c   1.000
_cell.angle_alpha   90.00
_cell.angle_beta   90.00
_cell.angle_gamma   90.00
#
_symmetry.space_group_name_H-M   'P 1'
#
loop_
_entity.id
_entity.type
_entity.pdbx_description
1 polymer ?
#
loop_
_entity_poly.entity_id
_entity_poly.type
_entity_poly.pdbx_seq_one_letter_code
_entity_poly.pdbx_strand_id
1 'polypeptide(L)'
;LAAISSVSKIDLLTRAQGAENGVRLHLEAGKVLSEEPVGCPCGTTILVRELFYNTPARMKFMKSDAAESSAVFSVVQQQALAHPEISFRFLKDGQEQLHTDGQGDRMAAIYAIYGRELANNMLPVDGSWEKLRVRGFVTKPTATRGNRAWQSFFVNNRYIKSRLLSAAVEEAYRNQIMVGRFPACVLEIDMPVQAVDVNVHPAKTEVKFLSEREVFDAVHYAVLSTLSRAAGRP
;
A
#
# COMPACT_ATOMS: atom_id res chain seq x y z
N LEU A 1 -5.74 17.03 -3.55
CA LEU A 1 -4.80 18.06 -4.04
C LEU A 1 -5.07 19.42 -3.40
N ALA A 2 -6.34 19.84 -3.25
CA ALA A 2 -6.70 21.14 -2.62
C ALA A 2 -6.09 21.35 -1.23
N ALA A 3 -6.11 20.31 -0.36
CA ALA A 3 -5.49 20.39 0.98
C ALA A 3 -3.96 20.53 0.92
N ILE A 4 -3.31 19.96 -0.08
CA ILE A 4 -1.85 20.11 -0.28
C ILE A 4 -1.56 21.52 -0.78
N SER A 5 -2.31 22.02 -1.76
CA SER A 5 -2.09 23.35 -2.33
C SER A 5 -2.27 24.47 -1.31
N SER A 6 -3.15 24.30 -0.33
CA SER A 6 -3.37 25.32 0.71
C SER A 6 -2.17 25.55 1.64
N VAL A 7 -1.22 24.61 1.68
CA VAL A 7 -0.04 24.64 2.56
C VAL A 7 1.29 24.50 1.82
N SER A 8 1.28 24.68 0.50
CA SER A 8 2.47 24.52 -0.35
C SER A 8 2.42 25.42 -1.58
N LYS A 9 3.51 25.42 -2.35
CA LYS A 9 3.56 25.95 -3.71
C LYS A 9 3.53 24.79 -4.69
N ILE A 10 2.62 24.86 -5.67
CA ILE A 10 2.41 23.80 -6.66
C ILE A 10 2.57 24.33 -8.09
N ASP A 11 3.40 23.64 -8.85
CA ASP A 11 3.36 23.68 -10.32
C ASP A 11 2.70 22.41 -10.85
N LEU A 12 1.62 22.54 -11.58
CA LEU A 12 0.91 21.43 -12.20
C LEU A 12 0.95 21.59 -13.71
N LEU A 13 1.46 20.58 -14.42
CA LEU A 13 1.41 20.48 -15.86
C LEU A 13 0.55 19.28 -16.24
N THR A 14 -0.42 19.46 -17.09
CA THR A 14 -1.28 18.35 -17.50
C THR A 14 -1.73 18.49 -18.94
N ARG A 15 -1.75 17.37 -19.67
CA ARG A 15 -2.32 17.27 -21.01
C ARG A 15 -3.14 15.99 -21.13
N ALA A 16 -4.41 16.14 -21.48
CA ALA A 16 -5.27 14.99 -21.77
C ALA A 16 -4.84 14.30 -23.07
N GLN A 17 -5.12 13.01 -23.17
CA GLN A 17 -4.89 12.27 -24.41
C GLN A 17 -5.77 12.86 -25.54
N GLY A 18 -5.16 13.16 -26.70
CA GLY A 18 -5.84 13.78 -27.84
C GLY A 18 -5.97 15.29 -27.76
N ALA A 19 -5.61 15.94 -26.67
CA ALA A 19 -5.57 17.40 -26.61
C ALA A 19 -4.33 17.95 -27.36
N GLU A 20 -4.50 19.05 -28.09
CA GLU A 20 -3.42 19.71 -28.84
C GLU A 20 -2.40 20.34 -27.88
N ASN A 21 -2.90 21.06 -26.87
CA ASN A 21 -2.08 21.74 -25.89
C ASN A 21 -2.38 21.19 -24.48
N GLY A 22 -1.39 21.28 -23.59
CA GLY A 22 -1.55 21.10 -22.17
C GLY A 22 -1.80 22.42 -21.46
N VAL A 23 -1.99 22.34 -20.15
CA VAL A 23 -2.16 23.50 -19.25
C VAL A 23 -1.13 23.42 -18.14
N ARG A 24 -0.52 24.58 -17.86
CA ARG A 24 0.30 24.78 -16.67
C ARG A 24 -0.46 25.65 -15.67
N LEU A 25 -0.56 25.17 -14.43
CA LEU A 25 -1.11 25.92 -13.31
C LEU A 25 -0.02 26.17 -12.28
N HIS A 26 0.08 27.42 -11.81
CA HIS A 26 0.87 27.76 -10.65
C HIS A 26 -0.04 28.16 -9.48
N LEU A 27 0.10 27.46 -8.32
CA LEU A 27 -0.73 27.68 -7.13
C LEU A 27 0.16 27.97 -5.94
N GLU A 28 -0.26 28.94 -5.11
CA GLU A 28 0.31 29.19 -3.79
C GLU A 28 -0.79 29.37 -2.75
N ALA A 29 -0.64 28.73 -1.60
CA ALA A 29 -1.60 28.81 -0.48
C ALA A 29 -3.07 28.55 -0.93
N GLY A 30 -3.27 27.64 -1.88
CA GLY A 30 -4.59 27.28 -2.40
C GLY A 30 -5.17 28.24 -3.45
N LYS A 31 -4.44 29.29 -3.84
CA LYS A 31 -4.86 30.24 -4.88
C LYS A 31 -4.13 29.96 -6.19
N VAL A 32 -4.86 29.97 -7.30
CA VAL A 32 -4.28 29.93 -8.65
C VAL A 32 -3.70 31.31 -8.95
N LEU A 33 -2.40 31.38 -9.18
CA LEU A 33 -1.68 32.61 -9.54
C LEU A 33 -1.55 32.78 -11.05
N SER A 34 -1.36 31.69 -11.76
CA SER A 34 -1.35 31.70 -13.24
C SER A 34 -1.92 30.41 -13.82
N GLU A 35 -2.50 30.56 -15.01
CA GLU A 35 -2.95 29.47 -15.88
C GLU A 35 -2.51 29.78 -17.30
N GLU A 36 -1.73 28.88 -17.90
CA GLU A 36 -1.12 29.11 -19.21
C GLU A 36 -1.22 27.85 -20.07
N PRO A 37 -1.53 27.96 -21.37
CA PRO A 37 -1.36 26.88 -22.31
C PRO A 37 0.14 26.56 -22.47
N VAL A 38 0.49 25.27 -22.50
CA VAL A 38 1.88 24.83 -22.60
C VAL A 38 1.99 23.54 -23.42
N GLY A 39 3.08 23.41 -24.19
CA GLY A 39 3.46 22.15 -24.79
C GLY A 39 4.06 21.22 -23.74
N CYS A 40 3.40 20.10 -23.46
CA CYS A 40 3.90 19.07 -22.56
C CYS A 40 3.47 17.66 -23.02
N PRO A 41 4.15 16.59 -22.58
CA PRO A 41 3.70 15.21 -22.83
C PRO A 41 2.30 14.95 -22.27
N CYS A 42 1.58 13.96 -22.83
CA CYS A 42 0.33 13.48 -22.25
C CYS A 42 0.58 12.96 -20.83
N GLY A 43 -0.36 13.23 -19.93
CA GLY A 43 -0.25 12.87 -18.52
C GLY A 43 -0.22 14.10 -17.62
N THR A 44 0.15 13.89 -16.35
CA THR A 44 0.15 14.94 -15.33
C THR A 44 1.47 14.93 -14.57
N THR A 45 2.11 16.09 -14.48
CA THR A 45 3.27 16.35 -13.61
C THR A 45 2.86 17.31 -12.53
N ILE A 46 3.12 16.97 -11.28
CA ILE A 46 2.82 17.79 -10.11
C ILE A 46 4.12 18.00 -9.33
N LEU A 47 4.53 19.25 -9.17
CA LEU A 47 5.68 19.65 -8.38
C LEU A 47 5.15 20.34 -7.11
N VAL A 48 5.39 19.75 -5.96
CA VAL A 48 5.04 20.33 -4.65
C VAL A 48 6.32 20.84 -4.01
N ARG A 49 6.35 22.12 -3.69
CA ARG A 49 7.50 22.77 -3.07
C ARG A 49 7.12 23.49 -1.82
N GLU A 50 8.07 23.69 -0.91
CA GLU A 50 7.93 24.48 0.30
C GLU A 50 6.71 24.04 1.14
N LEU A 51 6.55 22.72 1.34
CA LEU A 51 5.46 22.17 2.14
C LEU A 51 5.46 22.80 3.55
N PHE A 52 4.30 23.31 3.98
CA PHE A 52 4.06 23.98 5.26
C PHE A 52 4.74 25.35 5.42
N TYR A 53 5.24 25.99 4.35
CA TYR A 53 5.88 27.31 4.44
C TYR A 53 4.99 28.38 5.12
N ASN A 54 3.67 28.29 4.93
CA ASN A 54 2.68 29.20 5.51
C ASN A 54 2.01 28.66 6.79
N THR A 55 2.47 27.53 7.30
CA THR A 55 1.95 26.89 8.51
C THR A 55 3.10 26.45 9.44
N PRO A 56 3.81 27.39 10.10
CA PRO A 56 5.02 27.10 10.88
C PRO A 56 4.81 26.07 11.99
N ALA A 57 3.62 26.02 12.58
CA ALA A 57 3.28 25.03 13.60
C ALA A 57 3.32 23.59 13.02
N ARG A 58 2.79 23.39 11.80
CA ARG A 58 2.86 22.08 11.12
C ARG A 58 4.28 21.73 10.72
N MET A 59 5.05 22.69 10.24
CA MET A 59 6.46 22.48 9.89
C MET A 59 7.28 21.97 11.08
N LYS A 60 7.03 22.48 12.30
CA LYS A 60 7.70 22.02 13.54
C LYS A 60 7.39 20.58 13.91
N PHE A 61 6.27 20.01 13.44
CA PHE A 61 5.92 18.62 13.69
C PHE A 61 6.51 17.65 12.66
N MET A 62 7.14 18.14 11.61
CA MET A 62 7.86 17.29 10.66
C MET A 62 9.05 16.62 11.35
N LYS A 63 9.23 15.37 11.04
CA LYS A 63 10.38 14.58 11.52
C LYS A 63 11.61 14.89 10.68
N SER A 64 12.69 14.13 10.89
CA SER A 64 13.88 14.23 10.04
C SER A 64 13.55 13.81 8.60
N ASP A 65 14.29 14.35 7.63
CA ASP A 65 14.12 14.04 6.20
C ASP A 65 14.17 12.52 5.93
N ALA A 66 15.03 11.80 6.65
CA ALA A 66 15.11 10.35 6.55
C ALA A 66 13.82 9.66 7.02
N ALA A 67 13.21 10.14 8.11
CA ALA A 67 11.97 9.57 8.64
C ALA A 67 10.78 9.89 7.75
N GLU A 68 10.67 11.12 7.24
CA GLU A 68 9.62 11.52 6.30
C GLU A 68 9.76 10.78 4.98
N SER A 69 10.96 10.67 4.44
CA SER A 69 11.24 9.89 3.23
C SER A 69 10.86 8.41 3.39
N SER A 70 11.13 7.82 4.54
CA SER A 70 10.75 6.43 4.82
C SER A 70 9.22 6.26 4.89
N ALA A 71 8.52 7.26 5.43
CA ALA A 71 7.06 7.25 5.46
C ALA A 71 6.46 7.35 4.06
N VAL A 72 6.99 8.25 3.21
CA VAL A 72 6.60 8.37 1.80
C VAL A 72 6.86 7.07 1.06
N PHE A 73 8.06 6.50 1.22
CA PHE A 73 8.42 5.22 0.59
C PHE A 73 7.45 4.09 0.98
N SER A 74 7.08 4.00 2.26
CA SER A 74 6.10 3.00 2.71
C SER A 74 4.74 3.16 2.04
N VAL A 75 4.28 4.39 1.81
CA VAL A 75 3.02 4.63 1.08
C VAL A 75 3.14 4.18 -0.37
N VAL A 76 4.25 4.50 -1.05
CA VAL A 76 4.48 4.06 -2.45
C VAL A 76 4.52 2.54 -2.53
N GLN A 77 5.22 1.86 -1.61
CA GLN A 77 5.24 0.39 -1.54
C GLN A 77 3.83 -0.20 -1.38
N GLN A 78 3.00 0.38 -0.49
CA GLN A 78 1.63 -0.06 -0.29
C GLN A 78 0.78 0.09 -1.55
N GLN A 79 0.92 1.21 -2.29
CA GLN A 79 0.23 1.41 -3.55
C GLN A 79 0.70 0.42 -4.62
N ALA A 80 1.99 0.18 -4.72
CA ALA A 80 2.55 -0.78 -5.69
C ALA A 80 2.11 -2.23 -5.41
N LEU A 81 1.95 -2.62 -4.14
CA LEU A 81 1.40 -3.92 -3.76
C LEU A 81 -0.10 -4.04 -4.00
N ALA A 82 -0.85 -2.94 -3.80
CA ALA A 82 -2.29 -2.90 -4.05
C ALA A 82 -2.62 -2.96 -5.55
N HIS A 83 -1.77 -2.30 -6.36
CA HIS A 83 -1.98 -2.08 -7.78
C HIS A 83 -0.81 -2.62 -8.63
N PRO A 84 -0.61 -3.94 -8.69
CA PRO A 84 0.48 -4.53 -9.47
C PRO A 84 0.35 -4.28 -10.98
N GLU A 85 -0.82 -3.87 -11.47
CA GLU A 85 -1.10 -3.47 -12.84
C GLU A 85 -0.59 -2.07 -13.19
N ILE A 86 -0.09 -1.31 -12.19
CA ILE A 86 0.48 0.02 -12.37
C ILE A 86 1.99 -0.04 -12.13
N SER A 87 2.76 0.53 -13.05
CA SER A 87 4.20 0.72 -12.85
C SER A 87 4.45 1.89 -11.91
N PHE A 88 5.15 1.62 -10.81
CA PHE A 88 5.58 2.63 -9.83
C PHE A 88 7.08 2.80 -9.91
N ARG A 89 7.51 4.05 -9.92
CA ARG A 89 8.92 4.41 -9.83
C ARG A 89 9.11 5.44 -8.72
N PHE A 90 9.93 5.12 -7.74
CA PHE A 90 10.24 6.01 -6.62
C PHE A 90 11.71 6.39 -6.63
N LEU A 91 11.98 7.69 -6.71
CA LEU A 91 13.31 8.26 -6.64
C LEU A 91 13.47 9.07 -5.35
N LYS A 92 14.60 8.92 -4.71
CA LYS A 92 15.03 9.73 -3.56
C LYS A 92 16.39 10.33 -3.89
N ASP A 93 16.49 11.66 -3.81
CA ASP A 93 17.73 12.37 -4.10
C ASP A 93 18.35 11.98 -5.45
N GLY A 94 17.51 11.79 -6.47
CA GLY A 94 17.89 11.36 -7.81
C GLY A 94 18.21 9.87 -7.97
N GLN A 95 18.23 9.09 -6.88
CA GLN A 95 18.48 7.65 -6.91
C GLN A 95 17.19 6.85 -6.89
N GLU A 96 17.09 5.88 -7.78
CA GLU A 96 15.95 4.96 -7.83
C GLU A 96 15.98 4.00 -6.64
N GLN A 97 14.91 4.03 -5.84
CA GLN A 97 14.73 3.17 -4.67
C GLN A 97 13.73 2.04 -4.93
N LEU A 98 12.82 2.23 -5.89
CA LEU A 98 11.81 1.25 -6.28
C LEU A 98 11.44 1.44 -7.73
N HIS A 99 11.28 0.32 -8.43
CA HIS A 99 10.64 0.27 -9.73
C HIS A 99 9.82 -1.03 -9.84
N THR A 100 8.53 -0.93 -10.16
CA THR A 100 7.67 -2.05 -10.51
C THR A 100 7.25 -1.98 -11.97
N ASP A 101 7.07 -3.14 -12.59
CA ASP A 101 6.86 -3.24 -14.05
C ASP A 101 5.42 -2.94 -14.50
N GLY A 102 4.42 -3.03 -13.58
CA GLY A 102 3.02 -2.76 -13.90
C GLY A 102 2.35 -3.84 -14.76
N GLN A 103 2.85 -5.07 -14.75
CA GLN A 103 2.31 -6.16 -15.56
C GLN A 103 1.17 -6.95 -14.87
N GLY A 104 0.73 -6.53 -13.70
CA GLY A 104 -0.34 -7.19 -12.95
C GLY A 104 0.13 -8.38 -12.11
N ASP A 105 1.41 -8.70 -12.10
CA ASP A 105 1.97 -9.76 -11.26
C ASP A 105 2.34 -9.23 -9.86
N ARG A 106 1.53 -9.60 -8.87
CA ARG A 106 1.78 -9.21 -7.47
C ARG A 106 3.07 -9.82 -6.92
N MET A 107 3.50 -11.00 -7.40
CA MET A 107 4.77 -11.59 -6.98
C MET A 107 5.95 -10.78 -7.51
N ALA A 108 5.88 -10.27 -8.73
CA ALA A 108 6.89 -9.36 -9.28
C ALA A 108 6.99 -8.07 -8.45
N ALA A 109 5.85 -7.49 -8.02
CA ALA A 109 5.83 -6.34 -7.12
C ALA A 109 6.44 -6.68 -5.75
N ILE A 110 6.12 -7.84 -5.16
CA ILE A 110 6.72 -8.33 -3.90
C ILE A 110 8.23 -8.49 -4.06
N TYR A 111 8.69 -9.04 -5.17
CA TYR A 111 10.12 -9.18 -5.47
C TYR A 111 10.83 -7.83 -5.54
N ALA A 112 10.25 -6.87 -6.25
CA ALA A 112 10.80 -5.52 -6.39
C ALA A 112 10.88 -4.77 -5.04
N ILE A 113 9.89 -4.98 -4.15
CA ILE A 113 9.76 -4.26 -2.88
C ILE A 113 10.55 -4.93 -1.76
N TYR A 114 10.42 -6.25 -1.62
CA TYR A 114 10.96 -7.00 -0.48
C TYR A 114 12.20 -7.81 -0.80
N GLY A 115 12.57 -7.87 -2.07
CA GLY A 115 13.76 -8.57 -2.54
C GLY A 115 13.58 -10.08 -2.72
N ARG A 116 14.59 -10.67 -3.35
CA ARG A 116 14.61 -12.07 -3.78
C ARG A 116 14.43 -13.07 -2.64
N GLU A 117 15.09 -12.82 -1.51
CA GLU A 117 15.06 -13.74 -0.37
C GLU A 117 13.64 -13.96 0.15
N LEU A 118 12.90 -12.87 0.38
CA LEU A 118 11.53 -12.96 0.86
C LEU A 118 10.61 -13.55 -0.20
N ALA A 119 10.69 -13.06 -1.44
CA ALA A 119 9.83 -13.50 -2.54
C ALA A 119 9.92 -15.02 -2.78
N ASN A 120 11.13 -15.60 -2.76
CA ASN A 120 11.33 -17.06 -2.95
C ASN A 120 10.76 -17.92 -1.79
N ASN A 121 10.44 -17.29 -0.66
CA ASN A 121 9.85 -17.94 0.50
C ASN A 121 8.36 -17.67 0.65
N MET A 122 7.74 -17.01 -0.32
CA MET A 122 6.30 -16.78 -0.34
C MET A 122 5.53 -17.96 -0.89
N LEU A 123 4.40 -18.27 -0.28
CA LEU A 123 3.42 -19.28 -0.69
C LEU A 123 2.16 -18.56 -1.16
N PRO A 124 1.58 -18.91 -2.31
CA PRO A 124 0.36 -18.31 -2.79
C PRO A 124 -0.84 -18.73 -1.94
N VAL A 125 -1.64 -17.76 -1.54
CA VAL A 125 -2.90 -17.94 -0.84
C VAL A 125 -4.05 -17.66 -1.82
N ASP A 126 -4.99 -18.57 -1.92
CA ASP A 126 -6.28 -18.37 -2.58
C ASP A 126 -7.32 -19.21 -1.83
N GLY A 127 -8.20 -18.54 -1.11
CA GLY A 127 -9.25 -19.16 -0.33
C GLY A 127 -10.55 -18.36 -0.42
N SER A 128 -11.68 -19.06 -0.37
CA SER A 128 -13.01 -18.45 -0.32
C SER A 128 -13.73 -18.93 0.91
N TRP A 129 -14.43 -18.02 1.59
CA TRP A 129 -15.24 -18.26 2.76
C TRP A 129 -16.54 -17.46 2.64
N GLU A 130 -17.64 -18.14 2.40
CA GLU A 130 -18.93 -17.50 2.10
C GLU A 130 -18.83 -16.44 0.98
N LYS A 131 -18.97 -15.16 1.34
CA LYS A 131 -18.88 -14.02 0.41
C LYS A 131 -17.50 -13.33 0.43
N LEU A 132 -16.56 -13.91 1.17
CA LEU A 132 -15.19 -13.38 1.31
C LEU A 132 -14.24 -14.19 0.44
N ARG A 133 -13.31 -13.51 -0.22
CA ARG A 133 -12.20 -14.14 -0.91
C ARG A 133 -10.89 -13.58 -0.38
N VAL A 134 -9.97 -14.46 0.01
CA VAL A 134 -8.64 -14.10 0.50
C VAL A 134 -7.60 -14.56 -0.51
N ARG A 135 -6.85 -13.62 -1.05
CA ARG A 135 -5.82 -13.89 -2.05
C ARG A 135 -4.51 -13.21 -1.66
N GLY A 136 -3.42 -13.70 -2.17
CA GLY A 136 -2.11 -13.08 -2.00
C GLY A 136 -1.03 -14.06 -1.63
N PHE A 137 -0.17 -13.70 -0.69
CA PHE A 137 1.02 -14.47 -0.36
C PHE A 137 1.35 -14.41 1.12
N VAL A 138 1.86 -15.51 1.66
CA VAL A 138 2.38 -15.61 3.02
C VAL A 138 3.73 -16.33 3.00
N THR A 139 4.61 -16.05 3.95
CA THR A 139 5.92 -16.73 4.02
C THR A 139 5.81 -18.15 4.54
N LYS A 140 6.73 -19.02 4.11
CA LYS A 140 6.96 -20.31 4.75
C LYS A 140 7.28 -20.12 6.24
N PRO A 141 6.94 -21.09 7.12
CA PRO A 141 7.27 -21.00 8.56
C PRO A 141 8.76 -20.82 8.84
N THR A 142 9.63 -21.25 7.91
CA THR A 142 11.09 -21.09 8.02
C THR A 142 11.59 -19.67 7.73
N ALA A 143 10.75 -18.79 7.14
CA ALA A 143 11.14 -17.45 6.67
C ALA A 143 10.41 -16.33 7.42
N THR A 144 10.35 -16.45 8.74
CA THR A 144 9.68 -15.47 9.63
C THR A 144 10.52 -14.23 9.88
N ARG A 145 9.88 -13.16 10.38
CA ARG A 145 10.48 -11.85 10.69
C ARG A 145 10.40 -11.55 12.20
N GLY A 146 11.21 -10.59 12.66
CA GLY A 146 11.24 -10.17 14.06
C GLY A 146 10.11 -9.23 14.48
N ASN A 147 9.31 -8.73 13.54
CA ASN A 147 8.20 -7.83 13.81
C ASN A 147 7.11 -7.94 12.74
N ARG A 148 5.97 -7.26 12.97
CA ARG A 148 4.78 -7.25 12.10
C ARG A 148 4.84 -6.24 10.95
N ALA A 149 5.93 -5.50 10.77
CA ALA A 149 6.04 -4.49 9.71
C ALA A 149 5.99 -5.08 8.29
N TRP A 150 6.14 -6.40 8.18
CA TRP A 150 6.10 -7.17 6.94
C TRP A 150 4.72 -7.77 6.64
N GLN A 151 3.70 -7.38 7.39
CA GLN A 151 2.32 -7.78 7.18
C GLN A 151 1.58 -6.64 6.47
N SER A 152 1.18 -6.86 5.24
CA SER A 152 0.41 -5.92 4.43
C SER A 152 -0.95 -6.51 4.11
N PHE A 153 -1.99 -5.80 4.53
CA PHE A 153 -3.37 -6.19 4.31
C PHE A 153 -4.09 -5.17 3.43
N PHE A 154 -4.88 -5.68 2.51
CA PHE A 154 -5.71 -4.88 1.63
C PHE A 154 -7.15 -5.38 1.71
N VAL A 155 -8.11 -4.47 1.81
CA VAL A 155 -9.54 -4.76 1.72
C VAL A 155 -10.09 -4.00 0.54
N ASN A 156 -10.59 -4.73 -0.46
CA ASN A 156 -11.07 -4.15 -1.71
C ASN A 156 -10.05 -3.15 -2.31
N ASN A 157 -8.80 -3.58 -2.47
CA ASN A 157 -7.62 -2.82 -2.96
C ASN A 157 -7.16 -1.65 -2.05
N ARG A 158 -7.73 -1.51 -0.86
CA ARG A 158 -7.33 -0.47 0.10
C ARG A 158 -6.41 -1.05 1.16
N TYR A 159 -5.21 -0.48 1.30
CA TYR A 159 -4.31 -0.81 2.42
C TYR A 159 -4.96 -0.47 3.75
N ILE A 160 -4.91 -1.44 4.68
CA ILE A 160 -5.39 -1.26 6.05
C ILE A 160 -4.41 -1.81 7.08
N LYS A 161 -4.48 -1.26 8.28
CA LYS A 161 -3.85 -1.80 9.47
C LYS A 161 -4.93 -2.47 10.31
N SER A 162 -4.78 -3.76 10.58
CA SER A 162 -5.78 -4.51 11.35
C SER A 162 -5.11 -5.50 12.27
N ARG A 163 -5.35 -5.34 13.57
CA ARG A 163 -4.90 -6.31 14.58
C ARG A 163 -5.63 -7.64 14.43
N LEU A 164 -6.88 -7.61 13.99
CA LEU A 164 -7.69 -8.79 13.72
C LEU A 164 -7.06 -9.66 12.65
N LEU A 165 -6.68 -9.06 11.51
CA LEU A 165 -6.07 -9.79 10.40
C LEU A 165 -4.67 -10.30 10.75
N SER A 166 -3.88 -9.51 11.50
CA SER A 166 -2.60 -9.98 12.04
C SER A 166 -2.78 -11.20 12.93
N ALA A 167 -3.75 -11.16 13.85
CA ALA A 167 -4.03 -12.28 14.74
C ALA A 167 -4.51 -13.52 13.97
N ALA A 168 -5.36 -13.36 12.95
CA ALA A 168 -5.84 -14.47 12.12
C ALA A 168 -4.68 -15.17 11.36
N VAL A 169 -3.77 -14.38 10.79
CA VAL A 169 -2.56 -14.93 10.13
C VAL A 169 -1.67 -15.64 11.17
N GLU A 170 -1.36 -14.99 12.29
CA GLU A 170 -0.46 -15.54 13.32
C GLU A 170 -1.03 -16.82 13.94
N GLU A 171 -2.36 -16.89 14.11
CA GLU A 171 -3.04 -18.10 14.60
C GLU A 171 -2.85 -19.30 13.64
N ALA A 172 -2.87 -19.06 12.33
CA ALA A 172 -2.60 -20.12 11.35
C ALA A 172 -1.18 -20.68 11.42
N TYR A 173 -0.22 -19.88 11.94
CA TYR A 173 1.17 -20.31 12.17
C TYR A 173 1.41 -20.87 13.57
N ARG A 174 0.36 -21.00 14.42
CA ARG A 174 0.52 -21.51 15.78
C ARG A 174 1.23 -22.86 15.77
N ASN A 175 2.22 -23.02 16.64
CA ASN A 175 3.08 -24.21 16.75
C ASN A 175 3.98 -24.51 15.53
N GLN A 176 4.05 -23.62 14.54
CA GLN A 176 4.92 -23.76 13.38
C GLN A 176 6.09 -22.79 13.38
N ILE A 177 6.02 -21.74 14.16
CA ILE A 177 7.05 -20.70 14.29
C ILE A 177 7.43 -20.47 15.76
N MET A 178 8.62 -19.95 15.98
CA MET A 178 9.10 -19.64 17.34
C MET A 178 8.33 -18.44 17.91
N VAL A 179 8.20 -18.41 19.24
CA VAL A 179 7.66 -17.26 19.98
C VAL A 179 8.47 -16.00 19.66
N GLY A 180 7.78 -14.88 19.43
CA GLY A 180 8.40 -13.62 19.04
C GLY A 180 8.79 -13.50 17.55
N ARG A 181 8.43 -14.51 16.74
CA ARG A 181 8.58 -14.46 15.30
C ARG A 181 7.21 -14.27 14.62
N PHE A 182 7.21 -13.59 13.47
CA PHE A 182 6.01 -13.21 12.75
C PHE A 182 6.12 -13.60 11.28
N PRO A 183 5.05 -14.15 10.69
CA PRO A 183 5.00 -14.34 9.25
C PRO A 183 4.97 -13.00 8.53
N ALA A 184 5.63 -12.89 7.38
CA ALA A 184 5.36 -11.81 6.44
C ALA A 184 4.20 -12.23 5.52
N CYS A 185 3.38 -11.27 5.14
CA CYS A 185 2.27 -11.51 4.22
C CYS A 185 1.90 -10.27 3.40
N VAL A 186 1.34 -10.53 2.23
CA VAL A 186 0.66 -9.56 1.38
C VAL A 186 -0.68 -10.17 1.03
N LEU A 187 -1.74 -9.80 1.74
CA LEU A 187 -3.06 -10.40 1.61
C LEU A 187 -4.10 -9.38 1.20
N GLU A 188 -4.89 -9.75 0.21
CA GLU A 188 -6.07 -9.03 -0.23
C GLU A 188 -7.32 -9.79 0.20
N ILE A 189 -8.24 -9.07 0.78
CA ILE A 189 -9.54 -9.56 1.21
C ILE A 189 -10.62 -8.85 0.38
N ASP A 190 -11.20 -9.56 -0.57
CA ASP A 190 -12.35 -9.09 -1.33
C ASP A 190 -13.62 -9.39 -0.53
N MET A 191 -14.45 -8.40 -0.32
CA MET A 191 -15.69 -8.52 0.44
C MET A 191 -16.77 -7.55 -0.04
N PRO A 192 -18.06 -7.83 0.23
CA PRO A 192 -19.13 -6.89 -0.05
C PRO A 192 -18.88 -5.55 0.63
N VAL A 193 -19.10 -4.44 -0.09
CA VAL A 193 -18.85 -3.08 0.42
C VAL A 193 -19.66 -2.81 1.70
N GLN A 194 -20.84 -3.41 1.83
CA GLN A 194 -21.70 -3.27 3.01
C GLN A 194 -21.16 -3.99 4.26
N ALA A 195 -20.21 -4.92 4.07
CA ALA A 195 -19.63 -5.69 5.18
C ALA A 195 -18.45 -4.97 5.87
N VAL A 196 -18.03 -3.81 5.36
CA VAL A 196 -16.90 -3.03 5.88
C VAL A 196 -17.20 -1.54 5.89
N ASP A 197 -16.97 -0.89 7.04
CA ASP A 197 -17.00 0.57 7.15
C ASP A 197 -15.55 1.08 7.11
N VAL A 198 -15.24 1.88 6.10
CA VAL A 198 -13.92 2.50 5.88
C VAL A 198 -13.82 3.92 6.43
N ASN A 199 -14.92 4.49 6.92
CA ASN A 199 -14.97 5.87 7.43
C ASN A 199 -14.74 5.93 8.94
N VAL A 200 -13.75 5.19 9.44
CA VAL A 200 -13.45 5.09 10.88
C VAL A 200 -12.30 6.03 11.27
N HIS A 201 -11.31 6.20 10.39
CA HIS A 201 -10.11 7.00 10.65
C HIS A 201 -9.85 8.01 9.53
N PRO A 202 -9.39 9.24 9.82
CA PRO A 202 -9.12 10.27 8.79
C PRO A 202 -8.19 9.80 7.66
N ALA A 203 -7.14 9.03 8.00
CA ALA A 203 -6.23 8.44 7.01
C ALA A 203 -6.81 7.20 6.31
N LYS A 204 -8.00 6.73 6.71
CA LYS A 204 -8.70 5.56 6.15
C LYS A 204 -7.84 4.29 6.11
N THR A 205 -6.90 4.19 7.04
CA THR A 205 -6.04 3.00 7.20
C THR A 205 -6.62 1.99 8.20
N GLU A 206 -7.70 2.33 8.88
CA GLU A 206 -8.43 1.45 9.78
C GLU A 206 -9.86 1.29 9.27
N VAL A 207 -10.40 0.10 9.42
CA VAL A 207 -11.77 -0.24 9.00
C VAL A 207 -12.48 -0.97 10.12
N LYS A 208 -13.80 -0.93 10.11
CA LYS A 208 -14.64 -1.74 11.00
C LYS A 208 -15.38 -2.78 10.17
N PHE A 209 -15.23 -4.04 10.52
CA PHE A 209 -15.94 -5.14 9.87
C PHE A 209 -17.31 -5.35 10.52
N LEU A 210 -18.31 -5.67 9.72
CA LEU A 210 -19.64 -6.02 10.21
C LEU A 210 -19.60 -7.32 11.03
N SER A 211 -18.84 -8.32 10.57
CA SER A 211 -18.59 -9.58 11.26
C SER A 211 -17.09 -9.83 11.36
N GLU A 212 -16.49 -9.46 12.48
CA GLU A 212 -15.05 -9.70 12.73
C GLU A 212 -14.71 -11.19 12.76
N ARG A 213 -15.63 -12.04 13.22
CA ARG A 213 -15.45 -13.49 13.29
C ARG A 213 -15.34 -14.09 11.88
N GLU A 214 -16.24 -13.74 10.96
CA GLU A 214 -16.19 -14.26 9.59
C GLU A 214 -14.90 -13.85 8.87
N VAL A 215 -14.46 -12.61 9.07
CA VAL A 215 -13.21 -12.10 8.48
C VAL A 215 -12.00 -12.80 9.07
N PHE A 216 -11.99 -13.02 10.40
CA PHE A 216 -10.93 -13.79 11.06
C PHE A 216 -10.87 -15.22 10.52
N ASP A 217 -12.01 -15.92 10.50
CA ASP A 217 -12.10 -17.31 10.03
C ASP A 217 -11.68 -17.43 8.57
N ALA A 218 -12.14 -16.52 7.71
CA ALA A 218 -11.76 -16.51 6.29
C ALA A 218 -10.24 -16.43 6.09
N VAL A 219 -9.58 -15.48 6.77
CA VAL A 219 -8.13 -15.30 6.66
C VAL A 219 -7.38 -16.47 7.29
N HIS A 220 -7.79 -16.87 8.50
CA HIS A 220 -7.18 -17.99 9.22
C HIS A 220 -7.18 -19.27 8.40
N TYR A 221 -8.35 -19.70 7.91
CA TYR A 221 -8.46 -20.95 7.16
C TYR A 221 -7.81 -20.90 5.77
N ALA A 222 -7.84 -19.74 5.09
CA ALA A 222 -7.13 -19.59 3.82
C ALA A 222 -5.60 -19.76 3.99
N VAL A 223 -5.04 -19.14 5.03
CA VAL A 223 -3.61 -19.27 5.35
C VAL A 223 -3.27 -20.68 5.85
N LEU A 224 -4.06 -21.24 6.77
CA LEU A 224 -3.85 -22.57 7.32
C LEU A 224 -3.88 -23.65 6.22
N SER A 225 -4.85 -23.58 5.31
CA SER A 225 -4.93 -24.49 4.15
C SER A 225 -3.69 -24.38 3.25
N THR A 226 -3.19 -23.16 3.04
CA THR A 226 -1.97 -22.92 2.26
C THR A 226 -0.75 -23.57 2.91
N LEU A 227 -0.59 -23.39 4.23
CA LEU A 227 0.52 -23.99 4.98
C LEU A 227 0.44 -25.52 4.98
N SER A 228 -0.75 -26.07 5.16
CA SER A 228 -0.98 -27.54 5.14
C SER A 228 -0.62 -28.16 3.79
N ARG A 229 -1.03 -27.54 2.69
CA ARG A 229 -0.66 -27.97 1.32
C ARG A 229 0.85 -27.91 1.10
N ALA A 230 1.50 -26.84 1.54
CA ALA A 230 2.94 -26.68 1.39
C ALA A 230 3.75 -27.68 2.23
N ALA A 231 3.20 -28.16 3.35
CA ALA A 231 3.81 -29.19 4.19
C ALA A 231 3.57 -30.62 3.67
N GLY A 232 2.87 -30.80 2.54
CA GLY A 232 2.51 -32.12 2.02
C GLY A 232 1.48 -32.88 2.89
N ARG A 233 0.72 -32.15 3.70
CA ARG A 233 -0.39 -32.71 4.52
C ARG A 233 -1.70 -32.55 3.76
N PRO A 234 -2.50 -33.62 3.65
CA PRO A 234 -3.81 -33.58 2.97
C PRO A 234 -4.80 -32.64 3.67
#